data_961e06a972c880c27c4b6681b88f7fd2
#
_entry.id   961e06a972c880c27c4b6681b88f7fd2
#
_cell.length_a   1.000
_cell.length_b   1.000
_cell.length_c   1.000
_cell.angle_alpha   90.00
_cell.angle_beta   90.00
_cell.angle_gamma   90.00
#
_symmetry.space_group_name_H-M   'P 1'
#
loop_
_entity.id
_entity.type
_entity.pdbx_description
1 polymer ?
#
loop_
_entity_poly.entity_id
_entity_poly.type
_entity_poly.pdbx_seq_one_letter_code
_entity_poly.pdbx_strand_id
1 'polypeptide(L)'
;MSETKHNRRNRKKRILTRLLIVLIIIFLLVGLAGILMARQKQAMEKQQKKDEAIAALASIPTVTPTPAATPTPTPTPIPTVTPTPVITRAPAFNPEDYMGVWKSENGRVTIQITELTEKTITFTYTQTNKKGTAVCEANVKKSVAGNAANFSFKGSLGNKAKGFLTFDNGRLYAYIKTRKKAEGAKVHPSVDGIMIRN
;
A
#
# COMPACT_ATOMS: atom_id res chain seq x y z
N MET A 1 -35.87 -43.06 -38.39
CA MET A 1 -36.64 -41.88 -37.86
C MET A 1 -36.12 -41.36 -36.50
N SER A 2 -34.83 -41.54 -36.16
CA SER A 2 -34.26 -41.27 -34.82
C SER A 2 -33.36 -40.03 -34.75
N GLU A 3 -32.81 -39.52 -35.86
CA GLU A 3 -31.80 -38.43 -35.87
C GLU A 3 -32.35 -37.02 -35.62
N THR A 4 -33.60 -36.74 -35.88
CA THR A 4 -34.20 -35.41 -35.76
C THR A 4 -34.43 -34.97 -34.29
N LYS A 5 -34.60 -35.91 -33.35
CA LYS A 5 -34.82 -35.59 -31.92
C LYS A 5 -33.54 -35.16 -31.21
N HIS A 6 -32.36 -35.67 -31.57
CA HIS A 6 -31.08 -35.35 -30.97
C HIS A 6 -30.61 -33.93 -31.33
N ASN A 7 -30.85 -33.52 -32.55
CA ASN A 7 -30.44 -32.18 -33.05
C ASN A 7 -31.29 -31.02 -32.43
N ARG A 8 -32.57 -31.27 -32.14
CA ARG A 8 -33.44 -30.28 -31.41
C ARG A 8 -33.02 -30.08 -29.96
N ARG A 9 -32.54 -31.13 -29.26
CA ARG A 9 -32.06 -30.99 -27.87
C ARG A 9 -30.75 -30.17 -27.80
N ASN A 10 -29.85 -30.33 -28.71
CA ASN A 10 -28.59 -29.60 -28.77
C ASN A 10 -28.79 -28.13 -29.15
N ARG A 11 -29.75 -27.78 -30.01
CA ARG A 11 -30.13 -26.37 -30.28
C ARG A 11 -30.72 -25.68 -29.04
N LYS A 12 -31.60 -26.33 -28.31
CA LYS A 12 -32.18 -25.77 -27.06
C LYS A 12 -31.12 -25.54 -26.01
N LYS A 13 -30.17 -26.44 -25.82
CA LYS A 13 -29.04 -26.27 -24.87
C LYS A 13 -28.16 -25.07 -25.25
N ARG A 14 -27.83 -24.89 -26.53
CA ARG A 14 -27.03 -23.75 -27.01
C ARG A 14 -27.74 -22.41 -26.83
N ILE A 15 -29.04 -22.35 -27.01
CA ILE A 15 -29.85 -21.13 -26.82
C ILE A 15 -29.89 -20.79 -25.29
N LEU A 16 -30.11 -21.81 -24.44
CA LEU A 16 -30.13 -21.63 -22.99
C LEU A 16 -28.77 -21.13 -22.45
N THR A 17 -27.67 -21.70 -22.94
CA THR A 17 -26.32 -21.26 -22.58
C THR A 17 -26.04 -19.82 -23.00
N ARG A 18 -26.48 -19.42 -24.20
CA ARG A 18 -26.34 -18.03 -24.67
C ARG A 18 -27.15 -17.05 -23.83
N LEU A 19 -28.40 -17.40 -23.49
CA LEU A 19 -29.24 -16.62 -22.59
C LEU A 19 -28.60 -16.45 -21.19
N LEU A 20 -28.05 -17.54 -20.64
CA LEU A 20 -27.36 -17.50 -19.34
C LEU A 20 -26.14 -16.56 -19.37
N ILE A 21 -25.35 -16.62 -20.44
CA ILE A 21 -24.16 -15.75 -20.60
C ILE A 21 -24.58 -14.28 -20.69
N VAL A 22 -25.63 -13.96 -21.45
CA VAL A 22 -26.15 -12.58 -21.53
C VAL A 22 -26.63 -12.08 -20.19
N LEU A 23 -27.31 -12.93 -19.42
CA LEU A 23 -27.81 -12.58 -18.09
C LEU A 23 -26.66 -12.31 -17.10
N ILE A 24 -25.59 -13.10 -17.14
CA ILE A 24 -24.37 -12.88 -16.33
C ILE A 24 -23.70 -11.55 -16.72
N ILE A 25 -23.62 -11.22 -18.01
CA ILE A 25 -23.02 -9.97 -18.48
C ILE A 25 -23.83 -8.75 -17.97
N ILE A 26 -25.17 -8.84 -18.04
CA ILE A 26 -26.05 -7.77 -17.52
C ILE A 26 -25.84 -7.59 -16.00
N PHE A 27 -25.76 -8.69 -15.25
CA PHE A 27 -25.51 -8.63 -13.79
C PHE A 27 -24.16 -7.99 -13.46
N LEU A 28 -23.10 -8.31 -14.22
CA LEU A 28 -21.78 -7.71 -14.07
C LEU A 28 -21.77 -6.21 -14.39
N LEU A 29 -22.50 -5.79 -15.42
CA LEU A 29 -22.61 -4.37 -15.80
C LEU A 29 -23.36 -3.55 -14.75
N VAL A 30 -24.45 -4.09 -14.20
CA VAL A 30 -25.22 -3.42 -13.12
C VAL A 30 -24.38 -3.34 -11.84
N GLY A 31 -23.66 -4.40 -11.49
CA GLY A 31 -22.74 -4.42 -10.34
C GLY A 31 -21.62 -3.38 -10.47
N LEU A 32 -21.05 -3.26 -11.67
CA LEU A 32 -19.98 -2.29 -11.95
C LEU A 32 -20.48 -0.84 -11.85
N ALA A 33 -21.69 -0.57 -12.36
CA ALA A 33 -22.32 0.76 -12.26
C ALA A 33 -22.59 1.16 -10.80
N GLY A 34 -23.03 0.22 -9.95
CA GLY A 34 -23.24 0.44 -8.52
C GLY A 34 -21.93 0.82 -7.78
N ILE A 35 -20.82 0.14 -8.10
CA ILE A 35 -19.51 0.44 -7.50
C ILE A 35 -19.00 1.82 -7.91
N LEU A 36 -19.20 2.23 -9.17
CA LEU A 36 -18.82 3.55 -9.66
C LEU A 36 -19.61 4.67 -8.97
N MET A 37 -20.91 4.51 -8.79
CA MET A 37 -21.76 5.50 -8.08
C MET A 37 -21.37 5.62 -6.58
N ALA A 38 -21.06 4.52 -5.91
CA ALA A 38 -20.61 4.54 -4.52
C ALA A 38 -19.28 5.29 -4.34
N ARG A 39 -18.34 5.16 -5.29
CA ARG A 39 -17.09 5.91 -5.29
C ARG A 39 -17.26 7.41 -5.53
N GLN A 40 -18.19 7.81 -6.39
CA GLN A 40 -18.50 9.23 -6.63
C GLN A 40 -19.09 9.89 -5.38
N LYS A 41 -19.99 9.22 -4.65
CA LYS A 41 -20.55 9.75 -3.39
C LYS A 41 -19.45 9.99 -2.34
N GLN A 42 -18.52 9.06 -2.17
CA GLN A 42 -17.39 9.22 -1.22
C GLN A 42 -16.43 10.36 -1.62
N ALA A 43 -16.26 10.62 -2.91
CA ALA A 43 -15.43 11.72 -3.37
C ALA A 43 -16.09 13.08 -3.09
N MET A 44 -17.40 13.21 -3.29
CA MET A 44 -18.17 14.44 -3.01
C MET A 44 -18.24 14.75 -1.51
N GLU A 45 -18.45 13.77 -0.64
CA GLU A 45 -18.42 13.96 0.83
C GLU A 45 -17.07 14.47 1.34
N LYS A 46 -15.98 13.97 0.77
CA LYS A 46 -14.61 14.43 1.12
C LYS A 46 -14.33 15.85 0.67
N GLN A 47 -14.89 16.26 -0.48
CA GLN A 47 -14.77 17.62 -0.99
C GLN A 47 -15.56 18.59 -0.10
N GLN A 48 -16.78 18.26 0.23
CA GLN A 48 -17.67 19.09 1.05
C GLN A 48 -17.09 19.35 2.46
N LYS A 49 -16.49 18.33 3.10
CA LYS A 49 -15.78 18.49 4.39
C LYS A 49 -14.53 19.37 4.31
N LYS A 50 -13.85 19.42 3.16
CA LYS A 50 -12.73 20.34 2.94
C LYS A 50 -13.18 21.78 2.78
N ASP A 51 -14.25 22.00 2.03
CA ASP A 51 -14.78 23.34 1.79
C ASP A 51 -15.40 23.96 3.06
N GLU A 52 -16.02 23.13 3.90
CA GLU A 52 -16.55 23.53 5.21
C GLU A 52 -15.42 23.91 6.21
N ALA A 53 -14.31 23.18 6.20
CA ALA A 53 -13.14 23.50 7.03
C ALA A 53 -12.44 24.81 6.60
N ILE A 54 -12.42 25.11 5.30
CA ILE A 54 -11.85 26.36 4.77
C ILE A 54 -12.77 27.55 5.10
N ALA A 55 -14.09 27.37 5.03
CA ALA A 55 -15.07 28.42 5.39
C ALA A 55 -15.01 28.75 6.90
N ALA A 56 -14.77 27.75 7.76
CA ALA A 56 -14.61 27.97 9.21
C ALA A 56 -13.36 28.76 9.57
N LEU A 57 -12.28 28.64 8.79
CA LEU A 57 -11.04 29.41 8.98
C LEU A 57 -11.14 30.87 8.49
N ALA A 58 -12.07 31.18 7.58
CA ALA A 58 -12.27 32.53 7.06
C ALA A 58 -13.12 33.44 7.94
N SER A 59 -13.73 32.92 8.99
CA SER A 59 -14.65 33.66 9.89
C SER A 59 -14.03 34.12 11.22
N ILE A 60 -12.70 34.25 11.28
CA ILE A 60 -12.05 34.85 12.47
C ILE A 60 -12.25 36.38 12.41
N PRO A 61 -12.93 37.02 13.38
CA PRO A 61 -13.11 38.45 13.35
C PRO A 61 -11.78 39.17 13.57
N THR A 62 -11.41 40.00 12.58
CA THR A 62 -10.26 40.91 12.69
C THR A 62 -10.60 41.98 13.71
N VAL A 63 -9.99 41.93 14.88
CA VAL A 63 -10.04 43.02 15.86
C VAL A 63 -9.25 44.22 15.33
N THR A 64 -9.94 45.30 15.02
CA THR A 64 -9.34 46.59 14.65
C THR A 64 -8.65 47.18 15.87
N PRO A 65 -7.33 47.47 15.88
CA PRO A 65 -6.67 48.12 17.01
C PRO A 65 -7.03 49.58 17.04
N THR A 66 -7.52 50.04 18.20
CA THR A 66 -7.69 51.48 18.54
C THR A 66 -6.30 52.13 18.62
N PRO A 67 -6.08 53.32 18.04
CA PRO A 67 -4.78 54.01 18.11
C PRO A 67 -4.52 54.48 19.55
N ALA A 68 -3.51 53.87 20.19
CA ALA A 68 -2.95 54.36 21.46
C ALA A 68 -1.85 55.39 21.18
N ALA A 69 -1.78 56.41 22.09
CA ALA A 69 -0.86 57.53 22.02
C ALA A 69 0.61 57.11 21.88
N THR A 70 1.35 57.86 21.02
CA THR A 70 2.76 57.68 20.70
C THR A 70 3.66 57.97 21.93
N PRO A 71 4.39 56.99 22.47
CA PRO A 71 5.45 57.27 23.42
C PRO A 71 6.76 57.58 22.67
N THR A 72 7.50 58.52 23.20
CA THR A 72 8.85 58.96 22.79
C THR A 72 9.81 57.76 22.64
N PRO A 73 10.62 57.64 21.59
CA PRO A 73 11.49 56.50 21.38
C PRO A 73 12.63 56.46 22.38
N THR A 74 12.59 55.49 23.29
CA THR A 74 13.74 55.04 24.08
C THR A 74 14.61 54.15 23.15
N PRO A 75 15.95 54.26 23.09
CA PRO A 75 16.77 53.43 22.24
C PRO A 75 16.56 51.95 22.63
N THR A 76 15.91 51.22 21.70
CA THR A 76 15.63 49.78 21.84
C THR A 76 16.95 49.00 21.69
N PRO A 77 17.32 48.15 22.68
CA PRO A 77 18.45 47.23 22.46
C PRO A 77 18.17 46.35 21.25
N ILE A 78 19.16 46.24 20.37
CA ILE A 78 19.10 45.36 19.19
C ILE A 78 18.76 43.97 19.65
N PRO A 79 17.65 43.34 19.19
CA PRO A 79 17.31 41.98 19.58
C PRO A 79 18.41 41.01 19.10
N THR A 80 19.12 40.44 20.09
CA THR A 80 19.99 39.29 19.80
C THR A 80 19.09 38.18 19.27
N VAL A 81 19.26 37.82 17.98
CA VAL A 81 18.55 36.70 17.33
C VAL A 81 18.91 35.41 18.08
N THR A 82 18.05 35.02 19.01
CA THR A 82 18.13 33.68 19.61
C THR A 82 17.95 32.67 18.52
N PRO A 83 18.91 31.75 18.28
CA PRO A 83 18.74 30.73 17.23
C PRO A 83 17.47 29.94 17.53
N THR A 84 16.53 29.98 16.58
CA THR A 84 15.32 29.17 16.65
C THR A 84 15.74 27.70 16.70
N PRO A 85 15.32 26.93 17.73
CA PRO A 85 15.66 25.52 17.81
C PRO A 85 15.15 24.84 16.55
N VAL A 86 16.04 24.25 15.76
CA VAL A 86 15.68 23.36 14.66
C VAL A 86 15.05 22.14 15.30
N ILE A 87 13.73 22.00 15.18
CA ILE A 87 13.03 20.79 15.60
C ILE A 87 13.42 19.68 14.63
N THR A 88 14.52 18.99 14.94
CA THR A 88 14.88 17.74 14.24
C THR A 88 13.90 16.68 14.69
N ARG A 89 12.95 16.34 13.82
CA ARG A 89 12.02 15.25 14.07
C ARG A 89 12.83 13.96 14.22
N ALA A 90 12.65 13.27 15.34
CA ALA A 90 13.24 11.95 15.53
C ALA A 90 12.84 11.02 14.35
N PRO A 91 13.74 10.18 13.86
CA PRO A 91 13.44 9.22 12.82
C PRO A 91 12.28 8.31 13.24
N ALA A 92 11.45 7.91 12.28
CA ALA A 92 10.30 7.04 12.54
C ALA A 92 10.74 5.66 13.06
N PHE A 93 11.97 5.26 12.81
CA PHE A 93 12.63 4.03 13.28
C PHE A 93 14.14 4.21 13.13
N ASN A 94 14.94 3.37 13.86
CA ASN A 94 16.38 3.31 13.65
C ASN A 94 16.68 2.26 12.56
N PRO A 95 17.24 2.62 11.39
CA PRO A 95 17.53 1.68 10.31
C PRO A 95 18.45 0.53 10.71
N GLU A 96 19.43 0.76 11.58
CA GLU A 96 20.43 -0.23 11.98
C GLU A 96 19.80 -1.42 12.70
N ASP A 97 18.68 -1.20 13.41
CA ASP A 97 17.99 -2.27 14.14
C ASP A 97 17.36 -3.33 13.19
N TYR A 98 17.22 -2.99 11.91
CA TYR A 98 16.57 -3.87 10.94
C TYR A 98 17.50 -4.44 9.88
N MET A 99 18.77 -4.04 9.87
CA MET A 99 19.76 -4.61 8.96
C MET A 99 20.01 -6.09 9.26
N GLY A 100 20.24 -6.88 8.20
CA GLY A 100 20.59 -8.30 8.33
C GLY A 100 19.50 -9.25 7.85
N VAL A 101 19.49 -10.45 8.39
CA VAL A 101 18.68 -11.58 7.92
C VAL A 101 17.48 -11.80 8.83
N TRP A 102 16.30 -11.85 8.21
CA TRP A 102 15.03 -12.08 8.87
C TRP A 102 14.33 -13.30 8.26
N LYS A 103 13.80 -14.17 9.10
CA LYS A 103 13.10 -15.40 8.66
C LYS A 103 11.65 -15.40 9.12
N SER A 104 10.75 -15.95 8.29
CA SER A 104 9.40 -16.26 8.72
C SER A 104 9.42 -17.37 9.78
N GLU A 105 8.39 -17.43 10.64
CA GLU A 105 8.26 -18.44 11.69
C GLU A 105 8.45 -19.88 11.17
N ASN A 106 7.94 -20.19 10.00
CA ASN A 106 8.10 -21.50 9.37
C ASN A 106 9.45 -21.69 8.63
N GLY A 107 10.36 -20.72 8.70
CA GLY A 107 11.70 -20.74 8.09
C GLY A 107 11.75 -20.74 6.57
N ARG A 108 10.61 -20.69 5.87
CA ARG A 108 10.57 -20.80 4.40
C ARG A 108 10.77 -19.50 3.67
N VAL A 109 10.50 -18.38 4.30
CA VAL A 109 10.74 -17.05 3.75
C VAL A 109 11.90 -16.42 4.48
N THR A 110 12.85 -15.90 3.72
CA THR A 110 13.98 -15.11 4.23
C THR A 110 13.96 -13.74 3.55
N ILE A 111 14.12 -12.70 4.33
CA ILE A 111 14.32 -11.33 3.88
C ILE A 111 15.67 -10.88 4.41
N GLN A 112 16.62 -10.63 3.52
CA GLN A 112 17.93 -10.08 3.85
C GLN A 112 17.98 -8.61 3.50
N ILE A 113 17.95 -7.75 4.50
CA ILE A 113 18.05 -6.29 4.33
C ILE A 113 19.52 -5.93 4.25
N THR A 114 19.96 -5.44 3.09
CA THR A 114 21.36 -5.08 2.80
C THR A 114 21.61 -3.59 2.90
N GLU A 115 20.57 -2.77 2.71
CA GLU A 115 20.64 -1.34 2.84
C GLU A 115 19.28 -0.83 3.36
N LEU A 116 19.31 0.01 4.37
CA LEU A 116 18.10 0.65 4.90
C LEU A 116 18.43 2.06 5.37
N THR A 117 17.62 3.01 4.93
CA THR A 117 17.64 4.40 5.36
C THR A 117 16.20 4.85 5.62
N GLU A 118 15.99 6.04 6.13
CA GLU A 118 14.64 6.63 6.26
C GLU A 118 13.92 6.81 4.91
N LYS A 119 14.65 6.78 3.79
CA LYS A 119 14.11 7.07 2.44
C LYS A 119 14.09 5.86 1.53
N THR A 120 15.01 4.89 1.73
CA THR A 120 15.18 3.76 0.81
C THR A 120 15.48 2.47 1.55
N ILE A 121 15.04 1.36 0.95
CA ILE A 121 15.40 0.00 1.36
C ILE A 121 15.86 -0.81 0.18
N THR A 122 16.91 -1.62 0.38
CA THR A 122 17.35 -2.68 -0.53
C THR A 122 17.37 -4.00 0.23
N PHE A 123 16.67 -4.99 -0.30
CA PHE A 123 16.63 -6.32 0.31
C PHE A 123 16.52 -7.42 -0.73
N THR A 124 16.98 -8.61 -0.36
CA THR A 124 16.78 -9.84 -1.09
C THR A 124 15.66 -10.64 -0.42
N TYR A 125 14.68 -11.03 -1.21
CA TYR A 125 13.61 -11.95 -0.82
C TYR A 125 13.92 -13.35 -1.33
N THR A 126 13.84 -14.35 -0.46
CA THR A 126 14.01 -15.76 -0.81
C THR A 126 12.89 -16.58 -0.19
N GLN A 127 12.26 -17.45 -0.97
CA GLN A 127 11.25 -18.39 -0.48
C GLN A 127 11.44 -19.76 -1.06
N THR A 128 11.41 -20.78 -0.20
CA THR A 128 11.42 -22.18 -0.58
C THR A 128 10.00 -22.79 -0.60
N ASN A 129 9.82 -23.87 -1.34
CA ASN A 129 8.63 -24.71 -1.21
C ASN A 129 8.69 -25.55 0.08
N LYS A 130 7.59 -26.26 0.42
CA LYS A 130 7.53 -27.10 1.63
C LYS A 130 8.61 -28.21 1.68
N LYS A 131 9.09 -28.66 0.52
CA LYS A 131 10.09 -29.73 0.38
C LYS A 131 11.52 -29.19 0.29
N GLY A 132 11.73 -27.86 0.25
CA GLY A 132 13.04 -27.25 0.04
C GLY A 132 13.62 -27.43 -1.37
N THR A 133 12.87 -28.03 -2.30
CA THR A 133 13.36 -28.41 -3.65
C THR A 133 13.22 -27.31 -4.69
N ALA A 134 12.54 -26.22 -4.39
CA ALA A 134 12.37 -25.09 -5.30
C ALA A 134 12.48 -23.77 -4.53
N VAL A 135 13.16 -22.80 -5.13
CA VAL A 135 13.46 -21.50 -4.53
C VAL A 135 12.92 -20.40 -5.46
N CYS A 136 12.32 -19.38 -4.88
CA CYS A 136 11.95 -18.15 -5.57
C CYS A 136 12.71 -17.00 -4.92
N GLU A 137 13.46 -16.25 -5.71
CA GLU A 137 14.28 -15.13 -5.26
C GLU A 137 13.90 -13.84 -5.96
N ALA A 138 14.11 -12.72 -5.31
CA ALA A 138 13.97 -11.39 -5.90
C ALA A 138 14.82 -10.38 -5.14
N ASN A 139 15.52 -9.49 -5.88
CA ASN A 139 16.16 -8.31 -5.32
C ASN A 139 15.22 -7.12 -5.47
N VAL A 140 15.01 -6.39 -4.37
CA VAL A 140 14.03 -5.30 -4.29
C VAL A 140 14.71 -4.06 -3.74
N LYS A 141 14.62 -2.95 -4.51
CA LYS A 141 15.00 -1.61 -4.04
C LYS A 141 13.79 -0.70 -4.13
N LYS A 142 13.38 -0.06 -3.02
CA LYS A 142 12.17 0.76 -2.92
C LYS A 142 12.31 1.91 -1.94
N SER A 143 11.39 2.86 -2.07
CA SER A 143 11.29 3.98 -1.14
C SER A 143 10.65 3.53 0.18
N VAL A 144 11.11 4.11 1.27
CA VAL A 144 10.51 4.03 2.59
C VAL A 144 9.69 5.30 2.83
N ALA A 145 8.54 5.17 3.45
CA ALA A 145 7.68 6.27 3.85
C ALA A 145 7.24 6.07 5.31
N GLY A 146 7.69 6.96 6.19
CA GLY A 146 7.55 6.76 7.63
C GLY A 146 8.30 5.51 8.07
N ASN A 147 7.58 4.55 8.66
CA ASN A 147 8.13 3.27 9.08
C ASN A 147 7.72 2.09 8.19
N ALA A 148 7.36 2.35 6.92
CA ALA A 148 6.90 1.31 6.01
C ALA A 148 7.49 1.44 4.59
N ALA A 149 7.67 0.31 3.92
CA ALA A 149 8.08 0.23 2.53
C ALA A 149 7.09 -0.62 1.74
N ASN A 150 6.44 -0.01 0.74
CA ASN A 150 5.55 -0.70 -0.18
C ASN A 150 6.31 -1.11 -1.45
N PHE A 151 6.10 -2.33 -1.91
CA PHE A 151 6.82 -2.83 -3.07
C PHE A 151 6.02 -3.80 -3.92
N SER A 152 6.51 -3.98 -5.15
CA SER A 152 6.14 -5.08 -6.02
C SER A 152 7.40 -5.61 -6.70
N PHE A 153 7.44 -6.91 -6.95
CA PHE A 153 8.57 -7.56 -7.61
C PHE A 153 8.12 -8.70 -8.51
N LYS A 154 9.03 -9.11 -9.40
CA LYS A 154 8.95 -10.36 -10.16
C LYS A 154 10.01 -11.30 -9.60
N GLY A 155 9.60 -12.45 -9.07
CA GLY A 155 10.52 -13.47 -8.58
C GLY A 155 11.21 -14.23 -9.71
N SER A 156 12.29 -14.92 -9.39
CA SER A 156 13.09 -15.74 -10.32
C SER A 156 12.28 -16.76 -11.11
N LEU A 157 11.20 -17.28 -10.52
CA LEU A 157 10.27 -18.21 -11.19
C LEU A 157 9.18 -17.49 -12.00
N GLY A 158 9.25 -16.17 -12.19
CA GLY A 158 8.32 -15.40 -13.02
C GLY A 158 7.04 -14.95 -12.33
N ASN A 159 6.76 -15.34 -11.09
CA ASN A 159 5.63 -14.85 -10.31
C ASN A 159 5.73 -13.34 -10.11
N LYS A 160 4.60 -12.62 -10.21
CA LYS A 160 4.51 -11.22 -9.78
C LYS A 160 3.88 -11.16 -8.40
N ALA A 161 4.55 -10.50 -7.47
CA ALA A 161 4.09 -10.31 -6.11
C ALA A 161 4.06 -8.82 -5.73
N LYS A 162 3.26 -8.49 -4.72
CA LYS A 162 3.26 -7.18 -4.06
C LYS A 162 3.21 -7.39 -2.55
N GLY A 163 3.69 -6.42 -1.82
CA GLY A 163 3.69 -6.46 -0.37
C GLY A 163 4.16 -5.15 0.24
N PHE A 164 4.33 -5.21 1.54
CA PHE A 164 4.95 -4.15 2.32
C PHE A 164 5.75 -4.74 3.47
N LEU A 165 6.73 -3.99 3.94
CA LEU A 165 7.44 -4.19 5.20
C LEU A 165 7.09 -3.04 6.14
N THR A 166 6.96 -3.34 7.42
CA THR A 166 6.79 -2.32 8.47
C THR A 166 7.85 -2.53 9.54
N PHE A 167 8.43 -1.41 9.98
CA PHE A 167 9.51 -1.34 10.98
C PHE A 167 8.93 -0.73 12.26
N ASP A 168 8.78 -1.54 13.31
CA ASP A 168 8.17 -1.07 14.55
C ASP A 168 8.83 -1.72 15.77
N ASN A 169 9.38 -0.90 16.68
CA ASN A 169 9.97 -1.33 17.95
C ASN A 169 10.92 -2.53 17.83
N GLY A 170 11.83 -2.51 16.83
CA GLY A 170 12.77 -3.61 16.57
C GLY A 170 12.13 -4.86 15.94
N ARG A 171 10.84 -4.81 15.59
CA ARG A 171 10.11 -5.89 14.92
C ARG A 171 9.94 -5.59 13.45
N LEU A 172 10.23 -6.54 12.60
CA LEU A 172 9.96 -6.50 11.18
C LEU A 172 8.69 -7.28 10.89
N TYR A 173 7.64 -6.61 10.43
CA TYR A 173 6.44 -7.27 9.90
C TYR A 173 6.51 -7.28 8.37
N ALA A 174 6.22 -8.41 7.76
CA ALA A 174 6.20 -8.60 6.32
C ALA A 174 4.85 -9.13 5.83
N TYR A 175 4.27 -8.42 4.87
CA TYR A 175 3.11 -8.89 4.10
C TYR A 175 3.48 -8.96 2.63
N ILE A 176 3.44 -10.17 2.05
CA ILE A 176 3.72 -10.40 0.62
C ILE A 176 2.66 -11.34 0.08
N LYS A 177 2.07 -10.98 -1.06
CA LYS A 177 1.06 -11.80 -1.74
C LYS A 177 1.34 -11.87 -3.23
N THR A 178 1.29 -13.08 -3.79
CA THR A 178 1.35 -13.29 -5.24
C THR A 178 0.14 -12.66 -5.93
N ARG A 179 0.39 -11.82 -6.93
CA ARG A 179 -0.63 -11.17 -7.79
C ARG A 179 -0.87 -11.91 -9.08
N LYS A 180 0.21 -12.43 -9.68
CA LYS A 180 0.15 -13.26 -10.88
C LYS A 180 1.08 -14.45 -10.69
N LYS A 181 0.51 -15.65 -10.76
CA LYS A 181 1.27 -16.91 -10.75
C LYS A 181 1.91 -17.09 -12.11
N ALA A 182 3.17 -17.55 -12.12
CA ALA A 182 3.81 -18.00 -13.34
C ALA A 182 3.41 -19.47 -13.61
N GLU A 183 3.27 -19.83 -14.86
CA GLU A 183 3.01 -21.20 -15.27
C GLU A 183 4.17 -22.12 -14.86
N GLY A 184 3.85 -23.28 -14.31
CA GLY A 184 4.86 -24.25 -13.82
C GLY A 184 5.63 -23.84 -12.56
N ALA A 185 5.41 -22.65 -12.00
CA ALA A 185 6.11 -22.23 -10.80
C ALA A 185 5.67 -23.06 -9.57
N LYS A 186 6.65 -23.69 -8.91
CA LYS A 186 6.44 -24.53 -7.69
C LYS A 186 6.41 -23.73 -6.41
N VAL A 187 6.79 -22.44 -6.43
CA VAL A 187 6.80 -21.52 -5.30
C VAL A 187 6.05 -20.25 -5.68
N HIS A 188 5.14 -19.83 -4.82
CA HIS A 188 4.35 -18.61 -4.99
C HIS A 188 4.64 -17.68 -3.80
N PRO A 189 5.29 -16.51 -4.03
CA PRO A 189 5.63 -15.58 -2.96
C PRO A 189 4.45 -15.25 -2.05
N SER A 190 4.59 -15.58 -0.76
CA SER A 190 3.58 -15.33 0.25
C SER A 190 4.21 -15.36 1.63
N VAL A 191 4.01 -14.30 2.40
CA VAL A 191 4.28 -14.21 3.83
C VAL A 191 3.29 -13.21 4.44
N ASP A 192 2.89 -13.48 5.66
CA ASP A 192 2.02 -12.61 6.44
C ASP A 192 2.34 -12.84 7.92
N GLY A 193 3.10 -11.93 8.51
CA GLY A 193 3.47 -12.04 9.92
C GLY A 193 4.76 -11.34 10.30
N ILE A 194 5.08 -11.44 11.58
CA ILE A 194 6.32 -10.94 12.17
C ILE A 194 7.47 -11.85 11.74
N MET A 195 8.55 -11.21 11.30
CA MET A 195 9.78 -11.90 10.94
C MET A 195 10.68 -12.02 12.17
N ILE A 196 11.40 -13.13 12.27
CA ILE A 196 12.35 -13.43 13.36
C ILE A 196 13.76 -13.09 12.85
N ARG A 197 14.50 -12.30 13.61
CA ARG A 197 15.90 -11.99 13.29
C ARG A 197 16.75 -13.24 13.49
N ASN A 198 17.61 -13.51 12.51
CA ASN A 198 18.49 -14.69 12.53
C ASN A 198 19.87 -14.34 13.03
#